data_17ecc718601b5079ac47003c98853093
#
_entry.id   17ecc718601b5079ac47003c98853093
#
_cell.length_a   1.000
_cell.length_b   1.000
_cell.length_c   1.000
_cell.angle_alpha   90.00
_cell.angle_beta   90.00
_cell.angle_gamma   90.00
#
_symmetry.space_group_name_H-M   'P 1'
#
loop_
_entity.id
_entity.type
_entity.pdbx_description
1 polymer ?
#
loop_
_entity_poly.entity_id
_entity_poly.type
_entity_poly.pdbx_seq_one_letter_code
_entity_poly.pdbx_strand_id
1 'polypeptide(L)'
;GSQMQRYNKGADAIQALKNGKIDCVVIDSLPAEKFVAANDDLKIVEGIFDTEEYAMCFKKGNELRDEFNTALAELKEDGTLDEIMSNYIGDEVGQHPYESPADVDRSNGTLTMATNAEFEPWEYKEGTDIVGIDADISQAICDKLGYELKIEDMAFETILASVNSGK
;
A
#
# COMPACT_ATOMS: atom_id res chain seq x y z
N GLY A 1 3.79 20.72 -27.28
CA GLY A 1 4.51 19.72 -26.47
C GLY A 1 3.64 19.25 -25.32
N SER A 2 3.64 17.97 -25.02
CA SER A 2 2.93 17.39 -23.88
C SER A 2 3.40 18.06 -22.58
N GLN A 3 2.47 18.45 -21.73
CA GLN A 3 2.76 19.03 -20.42
C GLN A 3 2.38 17.99 -19.37
N MET A 4 3.34 17.59 -18.53
CA MET A 4 3.06 16.73 -17.38
C MET A 4 2.57 17.59 -16.21
N GLN A 5 1.40 17.24 -15.67
CA GLN A 5 0.87 17.80 -14.42
C GLN A 5 0.95 16.71 -13.34
N ARG A 6 1.40 17.10 -12.16
CA ARG A 6 1.50 16.18 -11.01
C ARG A 6 0.35 16.42 -10.04
N TYR A 7 -0.21 15.34 -9.54
CA TYR A 7 -1.25 15.34 -8.52
C TYR A 7 -0.78 14.51 -7.33
N ASN A 8 -1.11 14.95 -6.13
CA ASN A 8 -0.74 14.23 -4.91
C ASN A 8 -1.71 13.08 -4.60
N LYS A 9 -2.89 13.10 -5.24
CA LYS A 9 -3.95 12.10 -5.06
C LYS A 9 -4.45 11.61 -6.41
N GLY A 10 -4.63 10.29 -6.54
CA GLY A 10 -5.22 9.69 -7.73
C GLY A 10 -6.61 10.26 -8.04
N ALA A 11 -7.45 10.43 -7.02
CA ALA A 11 -8.79 10.99 -7.18
C ALA A 11 -8.79 12.42 -7.78
N ASP A 12 -7.82 13.27 -7.42
CA ASP A 12 -7.69 14.61 -7.98
C ASP A 12 -7.28 14.57 -9.46
N ALA A 13 -6.40 13.63 -9.83
CA ALA A 13 -6.02 13.40 -11.22
C ALA A 13 -7.21 12.91 -12.06
N ILE A 14 -7.99 11.96 -11.55
CA ILE A 14 -9.22 11.47 -12.20
C ILE A 14 -10.23 12.59 -12.36
N GLN A 15 -10.45 13.41 -11.34
CA GLN A 15 -11.35 14.56 -11.45
C GLN A 15 -10.89 15.59 -12.48
N ALA A 16 -9.57 15.80 -12.60
CA ALA A 16 -9.00 16.70 -13.63
C ALA A 16 -9.20 16.13 -15.04
N LEU A 17 -9.04 14.81 -15.23
CA LEU A 17 -9.33 14.10 -16.49
C LEU A 17 -10.80 14.27 -16.89
N LYS A 18 -11.73 13.96 -15.99
CA LYS A 18 -13.19 14.10 -16.24
C LYS A 18 -13.61 15.53 -16.56
N ASN A 19 -12.91 16.53 -16.03
CA ASN A 19 -13.15 17.93 -16.31
C ASN A 19 -12.43 18.44 -17.59
N GLY A 20 -11.74 17.58 -18.34
CA GLY A 20 -11.01 17.92 -19.57
C GLY A 20 -9.80 18.84 -19.33
N LYS A 21 -9.24 18.87 -18.12
CA LYS A 21 -8.03 19.63 -17.81
C LYS A 21 -6.76 18.91 -18.23
N ILE A 22 -6.82 17.60 -18.32
CA ILE A 22 -5.76 16.70 -18.77
C ILE A 22 -6.36 15.64 -19.69
N ASP A 23 -5.54 15.02 -20.53
CA ASP A 23 -5.97 14.07 -21.55
C ASP A 23 -5.88 12.61 -21.10
N CYS A 24 -4.99 12.30 -20.14
CA CYS A 24 -4.83 10.98 -19.56
C CYS A 24 -4.22 11.07 -18.15
N VAL A 25 -4.35 9.98 -17.39
CA VAL A 25 -3.70 9.77 -16.10
C VAL A 25 -2.76 8.59 -16.19
N VAL A 26 -1.57 8.70 -15.62
CA VAL A 26 -0.61 7.60 -15.42
C VAL A 26 -0.60 7.29 -13.92
N ILE A 27 -0.99 6.08 -13.59
CA ILE A 27 -1.13 5.59 -12.22
C ILE A 27 -0.98 4.06 -12.26
N ASP A 28 -0.69 3.42 -11.13
CA ASP A 28 -0.59 1.98 -11.01
C ASP A 28 -1.88 1.26 -11.42
N SER A 29 -1.73 0.03 -11.92
CA SER A 29 -2.82 -0.75 -12.52
C SER A 29 -3.98 -1.00 -11.56
N LEU A 30 -3.70 -1.47 -10.34
CA LEU A 30 -4.76 -1.80 -9.38
C LEU A 30 -5.59 -0.59 -8.94
N PRO A 31 -5.00 0.56 -8.55
CA PRO A 31 -5.77 1.78 -8.37
C PRO A 31 -6.51 2.25 -9.62
N ALA A 32 -5.92 2.09 -10.82
CA ALA A 32 -6.60 2.42 -12.08
C ALA A 32 -7.87 1.58 -12.27
N GLU A 33 -7.81 0.27 -11.99
CA GLU A 33 -8.95 -0.64 -12.04
C GLU A 33 -10.08 -0.21 -11.10
N LYS A 34 -9.74 0.20 -9.86
CA LYS A 34 -10.72 0.72 -8.90
C LYS A 34 -11.41 2.00 -9.42
N PHE A 35 -10.64 2.93 -10.00
CA PHE A 35 -11.22 4.13 -10.59
C PHE A 35 -12.11 3.85 -11.79
N VAL A 36 -11.71 2.93 -12.67
CA VAL A 36 -12.52 2.53 -13.83
C VAL A 36 -13.79 1.80 -13.40
N ALA A 37 -13.72 0.90 -12.41
CA ALA A 37 -14.89 0.23 -11.87
C ALA A 37 -15.95 1.19 -11.29
N ALA A 38 -15.50 2.34 -10.77
CA ALA A 38 -16.36 3.38 -10.22
C ALA A 38 -16.80 4.45 -11.25
N ASN A 39 -16.29 4.41 -12.50
CA ASN A 39 -16.51 5.46 -13.51
C ASN A 39 -16.64 4.84 -14.90
N ASP A 40 -17.86 4.64 -15.38
CA ASP A 40 -18.18 4.02 -16.68
C ASP A 40 -17.64 4.80 -17.91
N ASP A 41 -17.27 6.06 -17.72
CA ASP A 41 -16.72 6.96 -18.74
C ASP A 41 -15.19 6.89 -18.86
N LEU A 42 -14.55 6.04 -18.08
CA LEU A 42 -13.10 5.81 -18.09
C LEU A 42 -12.74 4.43 -18.64
N LYS A 43 -11.52 4.30 -19.12
CA LYS A 43 -10.93 3.03 -19.54
C LYS A 43 -9.43 3.00 -19.28
N ILE A 44 -8.90 1.81 -19.06
CA ILE A 44 -7.46 1.56 -19.01
C ILE A 44 -6.93 1.35 -20.42
N VAL A 45 -5.73 1.88 -20.69
CA VAL A 45 -4.99 1.61 -21.93
C VAL A 45 -3.81 0.72 -21.57
N GLU A 46 -3.90 -0.53 -21.98
CA GLU A 46 -2.93 -1.59 -21.63
C GLU A 46 -1.66 -1.54 -22.49
N GLY A 47 -0.59 -2.20 -21.98
CA GLY A 47 0.63 -2.48 -22.74
C GLY A 47 1.53 -1.27 -22.98
N ILE A 48 1.40 -0.19 -22.20
CA ILE A 48 2.21 1.01 -22.38
C ILE A 48 3.46 0.99 -21.49
N PHE A 49 3.37 0.38 -20.30
CA PHE A 49 4.43 0.37 -19.28
C PHE A 49 4.79 -1.05 -18.87
N ASP A 50 6.02 -1.22 -18.39
CA ASP A 50 6.50 -2.46 -17.77
C ASP A 50 5.96 -2.59 -16.33
N THR A 51 6.07 -3.82 -15.78
CA THR A 51 5.71 -4.09 -14.38
C THR A 51 6.70 -3.43 -13.44
N GLU A 52 6.19 -2.78 -12.39
CA GLU A 52 6.99 -2.21 -11.31
C GLU A 52 6.84 -3.05 -10.04
N GLU A 53 7.85 -2.96 -9.16
CA GLU A 53 7.86 -3.62 -7.86
C GLU A 53 7.65 -2.61 -6.75
N TYR A 54 6.90 -2.99 -5.72
CA TYR A 54 6.75 -2.21 -4.49
C TYR A 54 7.81 -2.61 -3.47
N ALA A 55 8.20 -1.67 -2.62
CA ALA A 55 9.17 -1.92 -1.57
C ALA A 55 8.91 -1.03 -0.34
N MET A 56 9.16 -1.59 0.84
CA MET A 56 9.22 -0.84 2.08
C MET A 56 10.57 -0.14 2.23
N CYS A 57 10.58 1.11 2.67
CA CYS A 57 11.81 1.85 2.88
C CYS A 57 12.14 2.01 4.36
N PHE A 58 13.43 1.94 4.68
CA PHE A 58 13.98 2.13 6.01
C PHE A 58 15.06 3.21 5.99
N LYS A 59 15.34 3.81 7.14
CA LYS A 59 16.50 4.67 7.28
C LYS A 59 17.76 3.87 6.94
N LYS A 60 18.68 4.47 6.18
CA LYS A 60 19.92 3.81 5.78
C LYS A 60 20.70 3.31 6.99
N GLY A 61 21.05 2.03 6.98
CA GLY A 61 21.77 1.35 8.07
C GLY A 61 20.86 0.86 9.21
N ASN A 62 19.56 0.91 9.06
CA ASN A 62 18.64 0.30 10.01
C ASN A 62 18.63 -1.23 9.84
N GLU A 63 18.89 -1.95 10.91
CA GLU A 63 18.95 -3.43 10.94
C GLU A 63 17.58 -4.07 10.73
N LEU A 64 16.49 -3.39 11.08
CA LEU A 64 15.12 -3.85 10.85
C LEU A 64 14.85 -4.23 9.38
N ARG A 65 15.53 -3.61 8.41
CA ARG A 65 15.38 -3.99 7.00
C ARG A 65 15.64 -5.48 6.76
N ASP A 66 16.66 -6.02 7.37
CA ASP A 66 17.05 -7.43 7.16
C ASP A 66 16.10 -8.37 7.91
N GLU A 67 15.62 -7.97 9.09
CA GLU A 67 14.57 -8.68 9.84
C GLU A 67 13.25 -8.70 9.06
N PHE A 68 12.84 -7.56 8.49
CA PHE A 68 11.66 -7.47 7.64
C PHE A 68 11.76 -8.32 6.38
N ASN A 69 12.91 -8.33 5.71
CA ASN A 69 13.14 -9.18 4.54
C ASN A 69 13.02 -10.67 4.90
N THR A 70 13.52 -11.07 6.08
CA THR A 70 13.40 -12.45 6.56
C THR A 70 11.95 -12.80 6.83
N ALA A 71 11.24 -11.96 7.59
CA ALA A 71 9.83 -12.18 7.89
C ALA A 71 8.96 -12.21 6.62
N LEU A 72 9.21 -11.31 5.66
CA LEU A 72 8.49 -11.30 4.37
C LEU A 72 8.77 -12.57 3.55
N ALA A 73 10.00 -13.09 3.57
CA ALA A 73 10.33 -14.35 2.91
C ALA A 73 9.57 -15.54 3.54
N GLU A 74 9.46 -15.56 4.86
CA GLU A 74 8.66 -16.56 5.58
C GLU A 74 7.17 -16.47 5.25
N LEU A 75 6.59 -15.24 5.18
CA LEU A 75 5.19 -15.04 4.77
C LEU A 75 4.92 -15.50 3.34
N LYS A 76 5.92 -15.41 2.47
CA LYS A 76 5.84 -15.97 1.10
C LYS A 76 5.89 -17.48 1.11
N GLU A 77 6.75 -18.08 1.94
CA GLU A 77 6.96 -19.53 1.99
C GLU A 77 5.77 -20.25 2.65
N ASP A 78 5.18 -19.66 3.68
CA ASP A 78 4.04 -20.26 4.42
C ASP A 78 2.67 -19.96 3.77
N GLY A 79 2.62 -19.15 2.71
CA GLY A 79 1.41 -18.82 1.95
C GLY A 79 0.61 -17.65 2.51
N THR A 80 0.98 -17.08 3.66
CA THR A 80 0.27 -15.95 4.29
C THR A 80 0.21 -14.73 3.37
N LEU A 81 1.30 -14.46 2.62
CA LEU A 81 1.31 -13.35 1.67
C LEU A 81 0.28 -13.53 0.56
N ASP A 82 0.16 -14.75 0.02
CA ASP A 82 -0.80 -15.06 -1.05
C ASP A 82 -2.24 -14.96 -0.53
N GLU A 83 -2.51 -15.38 0.70
CA GLU A 83 -3.82 -15.21 1.35
C GLU A 83 -4.17 -13.74 1.55
N ILE A 84 -3.23 -12.92 2.06
CA ILE A 84 -3.42 -11.47 2.18
C ILE A 84 -3.72 -10.86 0.81
N MET A 85 -2.92 -11.17 -0.21
CA MET A 85 -3.14 -10.66 -1.56
C MET A 85 -4.52 -11.04 -2.10
N SER A 86 -4.93 -12.30 -1.95
CA SER A 86 -6.23 -12.80 -2.44
C SER A 86 -7.42 -12.13 -1.75
N ASN A 87 -7.25 -11.67 -0.51
CA ASN A 87 -8.29 -10.93 0.21
C ASN A 87 -8.63 -9.58 -0.43
N TYR A 88 -7.74 -9.00 -1.24
CA TYR A 88 -7.90 -7.68 -1.86
C TYR A 88 -7.98 -7.72 -3.39
N ILE A 89 -7.48 -8.78 -4.03
CA ILE A 89 -7.33 -8.90 -5.48
C ILE A 89 -7.85 -10.25 -5.96
N GLY A 90 -8.58 -10.26 -7.07
CA GLY A 90 -9.07 -11.49 -7.70
C GLY A 90 -10.49 -11.86 -7.25
N ASP A 91 -10.79 -13.17 -7.29
CA ASP A 91 -12.16 -13.68 -7.08
C ASP A 91 -12.52 -13.90 -5.61
N GLU A 92 -11.54 -13.85 -4.70
CA GLU A 92 -11.69 -14.18 -3.27
C GLU A 92 -11.68 -12.95 -2.35
N VAL A 93 -11.92 -11.77 -2.92
CA VAL A 93 -11.91 -10.50 -2.16
C VAL A 93 -12.85 -10.56 -0.95
N GLY A 94 -12.29 -10.23 0.23
CA GLY A 94 -13.01 -10.21 1.50
C GLY A 94 -13.21 -11.59 2.16
N GLN A 95 -12.62 -12.67 1.61
CA GLN A 95 -12.77 -14.02 2.15
C GLN A 95 -11.62 -14.45 3.08
N HIS A 96 -10.49 -13.76 3.03
CA HIS A 96 -9.26 -14.10 3.76
C HIS A 96 -8.70 -12.90 4.55
N PRO A 97 -9.50 -12.24 5.43
CA PRO A 97 -8.98 -11.13 6.22
C PRO A 97 -7.83 -11.62 7.11
N TYR A 98 -6.72 -10.88 7.12
CA TYR A 98 -5.63 -11.20 8.01
C TYR A 98 -6.05 -10.95 9.47
N GLU A 99 -5.90 -11.96 10.30
CA GLU A 99 -6.14 -11.86 11.73
C GLU A 99 -4.85 -12.20 12.49
N SER A 100 -4.41 -11.26 13.35
CA SER A 100 -3.26 -11.51 14.22
C SER A 100 -3.52 -12.71 15.13
N PRO A 101 -2.54 -13.63 15.30
CA PRO A 101 -2.66 -14.68 16.28
C PRO A 101 -2.93 -14.13 17.69
N ALA A 102 -3.78 -14.81 18.46
CA ALA A 102 -4.26 -14.31 19.75
C ALA A 102 -3.17 -14.22 20.84
N ASP A 103 -2.09 -14.96 20.67
CA ASP A 103 -0.99 -15.11 21.63
C ASP A 103 0.32 -14.44 21.18
N VAL A 104 0.25 -13.51 20.23
CA VAL A 104 1.44 -12.75 19.77
C VAL A 104 2.02 -11.93 20.92
N ASP A 105 3.29 -12.19 21.24
CA ASP A 105 4.06 -11.35 22.16
C ASP A 105 4.58 -10.12 21.43
N ARG A 106 4.08 -8.93 21.79
CA ARG A 106 4.48 -7.63 21.23
C ARG A 106 5.43 -6.85 22.16
N SER A 107 6.30 -7.57 22.87
CA SER A 107 7.22 -6.96 23.86
C SER A 107 8.38 -6.18 23.25
N ASN A 108 8.61 -6.28 21.92
CA ASN A 108 9.68 -5.54 21.25
C ASN A 108 9.36 -4.05 21.03
N GLY A 109 8.18 -3.60 21.46
CA GLY A 109 7.76 -2.20 21.38
C GLY A 109 6.90 -1.89 20.17
N THR A 110 6.84 -0.62 19.79
CA THR A 110 5.98 -0.13 18.68
C THR A 110 6.82 0.19 17.47
N LEU A 111 6.39 -0.33 16.30
CA LEU A 111 6.86 0.09 14.98
C LEU A 111 5.85 1.03 14.34
N THR A 112 6.33 2.16 13.82
CA THR A 112 5.49 3.10 13.08
C THR A 112 5.72 2.94 11.60
N MET A 113 4.65 2.59 10.87
CA MET A 113 4.57 2.62 9.41
C MET A 113 4.02 3.96 8.96
N ALA A 114 4.72 4.64 8.07
CA ALA A 114 4.21 5.84 7.39
C ALA A 114 3.71 5.44 5.99
N THR A 115 2.48 5.84 5.66
CA THR A 115 1.90 5.57 4.34
C THR A 115 1.01 6.71 3.88
N ASN A 116 0.55 6.67 2.63
CA ASN A 116 -0.48 7.55 2.11
C ASN A 116 -1.75 6.74 1.83
N ALA A 117 -2.67 6.73 2.79
CA ALA A 117 -3.86 5.88 2.80
C ALA A 117 -4.97 6.36 1.83
N GLU A 118 -4.61 6.55 0.56
CA GLU A 118 -5.49 6.97 -0.54
C GLU A 118 -5.23 6.16 -1.82
N PHE A 119 -4.70 4.92 -1.68
CA PHE A 119 -4.17 4.13 -2.79
C PHE A 119 -4.72 2.68 -2.76
N GLU A 120 -6.05 2.54 -2.81
CA GLU A 120 -6.74 1.24 -2.81
C GLU A 120 -6.29 0.37 -4.01
N PRO A 121 -6.00 -0.93 -3.82
CA PRO A 121 -6.21 -1.77 -2.62
C PRO A 121 -5.00 -1.87 -1.70
N TRP A 122 -3.92 -1.11 -1.95
CA TRP A 122 -2.68 -1.19 -1.19
C TRP A 122 -2.83 -0.64 0.23
N GLU A 123 -3.24 0.62 0.35
CA GLU A 123 -3.56 1.28 1.61
C GLU A 123 -4.66 2.33 1.42
N TYR A 124 -5.70 2.23 2.21
CA TYR A 124 -6.83 3.15 2.14
C TYR A 124 -7.58 3.23 3.47
N LYS A 125 -8.48 4.20 3.58
CA LYS A 125 -9.30 4.38 4.78
C LYS A 125 -10.62 3.66 4.67
N GLU A 126 -10.92 2.85 5.69
CA GLU A 126 -12.24 2.30 5.94
C GLU A 126 -12.76 2.85 7.27
N GLY A 127 -13.61 3.87 7.19
CA GLY A 127 -14.01 4.65 8.37
C GLY A 127 -12.83 5.41 8.98
N THR A 128 -12.41 5.04 10.17
CA THR A 128 -11.25 5.60 10.87
C THR A 128 -9.97 4.78 10.71
N ASP A 129 -10.11 3.56 10.22
CA ASP A 129 -9.03 2.59 10.15
C ASP A 129 -8.31 2.68 8.80
N ILE A 130 -7.03 2.36 8.81
CA ILE A 130 -6.22 2.21 7.59
C ILE A 130 -6.10 0.72 7.34
N VAL A 131 -6.59 0.31 6.18
CA VAL A 131 -6.66 -1.08 5.75
C VAL A 131 -6.01 -1.23 4.37
N GLY A 132 -5.82 -2.45 3.92
CA GLY A 132 -5.26 -2.75 2.61
C GLY A 132 -4.11 -3.73 2.69
N ILE A 133 -3.60 -4.12 1.53
CA ILE A 133 -2.52 -5.11 1.39
C ILE A 133 -1.31 -4.71 2.23
N ASP A 134 -0.88 -3.45 2.16
CA ASP A 134 0.32 -2.98 2.86
C ASP A 134 0.11 -2.94 4.37
N ALA A 135 -1.11 -2.62 4.83
CA ALA A 135 -1.45 -2.66 6.25
C ALA A 135 -1.39 -4.09 6.79
N ASP A 136 -1.99 -5.06 6.10
CA ASP A 136 -2.04 -6.45 6.52
C ASP A 136 -0.65 -7.13 6.45
N ILE A 137 0.14 -6.88 5.40
CA ILE A 137 1.52 -7.37 5.31
C ILE A 137 2.36 -6.80 6.46
N SER A 138 2.23 -5.51 6.74
CA SER A 138 2.98 -4.87 7.84
C SER A 138 2.56 -5.41 9.20
N GLN A 139 1.27 -5.69 9.40
CA GLN A 139 0.77 -6.32 10.62
C GLN A 139 1.33 -7.74 10.78
N ALA A 140 1.30 -8.54 9.71
CA ALA A 140 1.83 -9.91 9.72
C ALA A 140 3.34 -9.95 10.03
N ILE A 141 4.11 -9.03 9.46
CA ILE A 141 5.54 -8.89 9.77
C ILE A 141 5.75 -8.47 11.23
N CYS A 142 5.00 -7.48 11.71
CA CYS A 142 5.09 -7.04 13.10
C CYS A 142 4.73 -8.16 14.09
N ASP A 143 3.72 -8.96 13.78
CA ASP A 143 3.35 -10.11 14.60
C ASP A 143 4.47 -11.16 14.66
N LYS A 144 5.14 -11.45 13.52
CA LYS A 144 6.32 -12.35 13.49
C LYS A 144 7.50 -11.79 14.29
N LEU A 145 7.71 -10.49 14.24
CA LEU A 145 8.87 -9.83 14.87
C LEU A 145 8.59 -9.35 16.31
N GLY A 146 7.37 -9.52 16.81
CA GLY A 146 7.01 -9.15 18.19
C GLY A 146 6.84 -7.65 18.42
N TYR A 147 6.40 -6.89 17.40
CA TYR A 147 6.13 -5.46 17.51
C TYR A 147 4.63 -5.16 17.49
N GLU A 148 4.25 -4.09 18.17
CA GLU A 148 2.96 -3.43 17.96
C GLU A 148 3.05 -2.54 16.72
N LEU A 149 2.15 -2.72 15.75
CA LEU A 149 2.10 -1.87 14.57
C LEU A 149 1.29 -0.60 14.84
N LYS A 150 1.85 0.55 14.48
CA LYS A 150 1.15 1.82 14.38
C LYS A 150 1.24 2.32 12.94
N ILE A 151 0.11 2.61 12.32
CA ILE A 151 0.08 3.17 10.96
C ILE A 151 -0.23 4.66 11.03
N GLU A 152 0.58 5.47 10.36
CA GLU A 152 0.39 6.92 10.24
C GLU A 152 0.17 7.30 8.77
N ASP A 153 -1.00 7.91 8.51
CA ASP A 153 -1.34 8.48 7.21
C ASP A 153 -0.70 9.85 7.05
N MET A 154 -0.01 10.05 5.94
CA MET A 154 0.60 11.33 5.60
C MET A 154 0.70 11.53 4.09
N ALA A 155 0.97 12.77 3.66
CA ALA A 155 1.20 13.06 2.25
C ALA A 155 2.40 12.27 1.72
N PHE A 156 2.24 11.61 0.57
CA PHE A 156 3.23 10.68 0.00
C PHE A 156 4.63 11.30 -0.11
N GLU A 157 4.74 12.56 -0.55
CA GLU A 157 6.00 13.28 -0.69
C GLU A 157 6.73 13.54 0.64
N THR A 158 6.06 13.37 1.79
CA THR A 158 6.65 13.57 3.12
C THR A 158 7.18 12.30 3.75
N ILE A 159 6.79 11.11 3.26
CA ILE A 159 7.12 9.81 3.84
C ILE A 159 8.63 9.61 3.97
N LEU A 160 9.39 9.81 2.88
CA LEU A 160 10.85 9.62 2.89
C LEU A 160 11.57 10.56 3.89
N ALA A 161 11.07 11.80 4.04
CA ALA A 161 11.63 12.74 5.01
C ALA A 161 11.33 12.29 6.45
N SER A 162 10.15 11.76 6.72
CA SER A 162 9.74 11.22 8.02
C SER A 162 10.59 10.02 8.40
N VAL A 163 10.76 9.04 7.51
CA VAL A 163 11.63 7.87 7.73
C VAL A 163 13.07 8.28 8.02
N ASN A 164 13.64 9.22 7.26
CA ASN A 164 15.01 9.69 7.48
C ASN A 164 15.19 10.44 8.82
N SER A 165 14.16 11.14 9.28
CA SER A 165 14.19 11.85 10.57
C SER A 165 13.97 10.94 11.78
N GLY A 166 13.52 9.69 11.55
CA GLY A 166 13.21 8.73 12.61
C GLY A 166 11.89 9.03 13.33
N LYS A 167 10.94 9.59 12.61
CA LYS A 167 9.58 9.86 13.12
C LYS A 167 8.69 8.67 12.82
#